data_2d75ed75024f961361876bad51b3e458
#
_entry.id   2d75ed75024f961361876bad51b3e458
#
_cell.length_a   1.000
_cell.length_b   1.000
_cell.length_c   1.000
_cell.angle_alpha   90.00
_cell.angle_beta   90.00
_cell.angle_gamma   90.00
#
_symmetry.space_group_name_H-M   'P 1'
#
loop_
_entity.id
_entity.type
_entity.pdbx_description
1 polymer ?
#
loop_
_entity_poly.entity_id
_entity_poly.type
_entity_poly.pdbx_seq_one_letter_code
_entity_poly.pdbx_strand_id
1 'polypeptide(L)'
;MTRTLIAQAPSKIEEEVLLMGKIRTRRDHGKLIFLDLLDRSGLVQTVVNPKVSEEAYKIASELRPEDSVELTGKVNKRPLNAINKNIATGEVEVEAISIKILSKAQTLPFDMGGENLNLELPTLLDYRSLTLRHPKVISIFKVQEKIADSFRKAAKELGCTEIFIPTIAASATEGGADVFPVDYYGHKAFLVQSPQLYKQIMVGVFERVYTISHAYRAEPSMTTRHLSEVVQMDCEIGFTEDFPELLDTFEFIGKYMVKETAKEFESVIKSMGAEMPLIPDSIPRLKLREAQEIIYKRTGKDVRQELDLNPEDEKEIWQWAVEEKKSDFVTITHFPTKKRAFYTYPDPENPEYSLSYDLLFKGLEIMSGSRRINDYDQLVSVMKQTGINPETFSMYLQAFKYGIPPEGGFSFGLERITMKMLDLANIREASLFPRDMERVDERFSVAGQKPAKTDLPKTSKQAKK
;
A
#
# COMPACT_ATOMS: atom_id res chain seq x y z
N MET A 1 20.58 -9.23 33.31
CA MET A 1 21.13 -8.81 32.01
C MET A 1 20.11 -7.95 31.25
N THR A 2 20.57 -6.98 30.46
CA THR A 2 19.71 -6.25 29.53
C THR A 2 19.48 -7.08 28.26
N ARG A 3 18.27 -7.05 27.69
CA ARG A 3 17.94 -7.76 26.44
C ARG A 3 18.88 -7.33 25.31
N THR A 4 19.50 -8.29 24.65
CA THR A 4 20.26 -8.10 23.40
C THR A 4 19.35 -8.40 22.21
N LEU A 5 19.36 -7.57 21.16
CA LEU A 5 18.69 -7.90 19.91
C LEU A 5 19.51 -8.92 19.11
N ILE A 6 18.83 -9.81 18.41
CA ILE A 6 19.46 -10.90 17.65
C ILE A 6 20.49 -10.39 16.64
N ALA A 7 20.20 -9.28 15.94
CA ALA A 7 21.15 -8.67 15.00
C ALA A 7 22.46 -8.19 15.65
N GLN A 8 22.49 -8.03 16.97
CA GLN A 8 23.70 -7.63 17.72
C GLN A 8 24.57 -8.83 18.13
N ALA A 9 24.07 -10.08 18.01
CA ALA A 9 24.79 -11.27 18.42
C ALA A 9 26.17 -11.40 17.75
N PRO A 10 26.36 -11.12 16.44
CA PRO A 10 27.70 -11.22 15.84
C PRO A 10 28.77 -10.31 16.45
N SER A 11 28.39 -9.20 17.08
CA SER A 11 29.31 -8.29 17.78
C SER A 11 29.63 -8.71 19.22
N LYS A 12 28.99 -9.81 19.70
CA LYS A 12 29.08 -10.27 21.11
C LYS A 12 29.66 -11.69 21.24
N ILE A 13 30.57 -12.05 20.35
CA ILE A 13 31.24 -13.37 20.39
C ILE A 13 31.95 -13.53 21.73
N GLU A 14 31.85 -14.73 22.35
CA GLU A 14 32.34 -15.13 23.67
C GLU A 14 31.60 -14.48 24.87
N GLU A 15 30.65 -13.55 24.61
CA GLU A 15 29.84 -12.95 25.68
C GLU A 15 28.57 -13.79 25.96
N GLU A 16 28.08 -13.68 27.20
CA GLU A 16 26.71 -14.14 27.54
C GLU A 16 25.71 -13.06 27.20
N VAL A 17 24.62 -13.47 26.55
CA VAL A 17 23.55 -12.60 26.10
C VAL A 17 22.18 -13.08 26.59
N LEU A 18 21.28 -12.13 26.83
CA LEU A 18 19.85 -12.38 27.07
C LEU A 18 19.07 -12.08 25.79
N LEU A 19 18.53 -13.10 25.15
CA LEU A 19 17.68 -13.00 23.98
C LEU A 19 16.21 -13.23 24.36
N MET A 20 15.31 -12.54 23.68
CA MET A 20 13.88 -12.79 23.77
C MET A 20 13.30 -12.82 22.35
N GLY A 21 12.61 -13.89 22.02
CA GLY A 21 12.07 -14.06 20.66
C GLY A 21 11.08 -15.22 20.58
N LYS A 22 10.71 -15.55 19.35
CA LYS A 22 9.86 -16.69 19.03
C LYS A 22 10.67 -17.81 18.41
N ILE A 23 10.29 -19.03 18.72
CA ILE A 23 10.83 -20.21 18.05
C ILE A 23 10.28 -20.27 16.63
N ARG A 24 11.17 -20.17 15.64
CA ARG A 24 10.79 -20.34 14.22
C ARG A 24 10.78 -21.81 13.83
N THR A 25 11.87 -22.52 14.13
CA THR A 25 12.01 -23.96 13.89
C THR A 25 12.70 -24.64 15.07
N ARG A 26 12.40 -25.91 15.28
CA ARG A 26 13.10 -26.80 16.20
C ARG A 26 13.53 -28.06 15.46
N ARG A 27 14.82 -28.38 15.53
CA ARG A 27 15.41 -29.59 14.96
C ARG A 27 16.11 -30.39 16.06
N ASP A 28 15.66 -31.63 16.27
CA ASP A 28 16.20 -32.54 17.25
C ASP A 28 17.15 -33.54 16.60
N HIS A 29 18.40 -33.54 17.01
CA HIS A 29 19.45 -34.44 16.53
C HIS A 29 19.86 -35.45 17.62
N GLY A 30 18.99 -35.76 18.55
CA GLY A 30 19.12 -36.78 19.60
C GLY A 30 20.04 -36.39 20.76
N LYS A 31 21.16 -35.73 20.51
CA LYS A 31 22.10 -35.24 21.52
C LYS A 31 22.13 -33.73 21.64
N LEU A 32 21.61 -33.04 20.64
CA LEU A 32 21.58 -31.58 20.56
C LEU A 32 20.24 -31.18 19.95
N ILE A 33 19.64 -30.11 20.47
CA ILE A 33 18.50 -29.48 19.90
C ILE A 33 18.94 -28.14 19.29
N PHE A 34 18.56 -27.89 18.04
CA PHE A 34 18.76 -26.62 17.36
C PHE A 34 17.43 -25.88 17.30
N LEU A 35 17.46 -24.62 17.75
CA LEU A 35 16.33 -23.73 17.70
C LEU A 35 16.71 -22.52 16.83
N ASP A 36 15.86 -22.18 15.88
CA ASP A 36 15.97 -20.90 15.20
C ASP A 36 15.10 -19.90 15.97
N LEU A 37 15.75 -18.96 16.65
CA LEU A 37 15.11 -17.91 17.44
C LEU A 37 14.98 -16.64 16.60
N LEU A 38 13.76 -16.09 16.51
CA LEU A 38 13.42 -14.91 15.73
C LEU A 38 12.98 -13.77 16.65
N ASP A 39 13.54 -12.58 16.45
CA ASP A 39 13.03 -11.34 17.02
C ASP A 39 12.81 -10.29 15.91
N ARG A 40 12.47 -9.05 16.28
CA ARG A 40 12.25 -7.94 15.33
C ARG A 40 13.48 -7.56 14.48
N SER A 41 14.68 -7.98 14.89
CA SER A 41 15.95 -7.60 14.25
C SER A 41 16.53 -8.70 13.37
N GLY A 42 16.03 -9.93 13.48
CA GLY A 42 16.53 -11.04 12.68
C GLY A 42 16.34 -12.41 13.35
N LEU A 43 17.06 -13.39 12.81
CA LEU A 43 17.02 -14.78 13.22
C LEU A 43 18.44 -15.22 13.62
N VAL A 44 18.56 -15.98 14.71
CA VAL A 44 19.81 -16.65 15.11
C VAL A 44 19.55 -18.12 15.43
N GLN A 45 20.48 -18.98 15.05
CA GLN A 45 20.46 -20.36 15.51
C GLN A 45 20.95 -20.44 16.96
N THR A 46 20.21 -21.15 17.79
CA THR A 46 20.65 -21.52 19.14
C THR A 46 20.86 -23.02 19.25
N VAL A 47 21.87 -23.42 19.97
CA VAL A 47 22.20 -24.83 20.24
C VAL A 47 21.92 -25.12 21.69
N VAL A 48 21.14 -26.15 21.95
CA VAL A 48 20.83 -26.60 23.32
C VAL A 48 21.47 -27.95 23.55
N ASN A 49 22.46 -27.93 24.47
CA ASN A 49 23.29 -29.09 24.79
C ASN A 49 23.00 -29.54 26.23
N PRO A 50 22.56 -30.81 26.47
CA PRO A 50 22.27 -31.28 27.81
C PRO A 50 23.49 -31.29 28.75
N LYS A 51 24.71 -31.29 28.18
CA LYS A 51 25.95 -31.19 28.99
C LYS A 51 26.19 -29.79 29.54
N VAL A 52 25.59 -28.76 28.92
CA VAL A 52 25.65 -27.37 29.39
C VAL A 52 24.54 -27.09 30.38
N SER A 53 23.29 -27.50 30.00
CA SER A 53 22.12 -27.37 30.87
C SER A 53 21.09 -28.44 30.53
N GLU A 54 20.90 -29.39 31.45
CA GLU A 54 19.89 -30.44 31.36
C GLU A 54 18.46 -29.84 31.42
N GLU A 55 18.28 -28.81 32.24
CA GLU A 55 17.01 -28.10 32.38
C GLU A 55 16.62 -27.38 31.06
N ALA A 56 17.55 -26.63 30.47
CA ALA A 56 17.32 -25.98 29.18
C ALA A 56 17.01 -27.00 28.07
N TYR A 57 17.71 -28.14 28.08
CA TYR A 57 17.47 -29.21 27.12
C TYR A 57 16.06 -29.82 27.29
N LYS A 58 15.61 -30.07 28.49
CA LYS A 58 14.26 -30.57 28.79
C LYS A 58 13.21 -29.58 28.29
N ILE A 59 13.37 -28.29 28.58
CA ILE A 59 12.46 -27.24 28.09
C ILE A 59 12.46 -27.22 26.55
N ALA A 60 13.64 -27.22 25.92
CA ALA A 60 13.79 -27.17 24.48
C ALA A 60 13.13 -28.35 23.76
N SER A 61 13.10 -29.53 24.39
CA SER A 61 12.46 -30.73 23.83
C SER A 61 10.93 -30.59 23.68
N GLU A 62 10.32 -29.70 24.47
CA GLU A 62 8.87 -29.45 24.46
C GLU A 62 8.48 -28.23 23.61
N LEU A 63 9.45 -27.38 23.22
CA LEU A 63 9.17 -26.17 22.46
C LEU A 63 8.58 -26.45 21.08
N ARG A 64 7.66 -25.58 20.69
CA ARG A 64 6.98 -25.59 19.37
C ARG A 64 7.25 -24.32 18.60
N PRO A 65 7.12 -24.34 17.28
CA PRO A 65 7.08 -23.11 16.50
C PRO A 65 6.07 -22.10 17.06
N GLU A 66 6.45 -20.83 17.07
CA GLU A 66 5.71 -19.68 17.62
C GLU A 66 5.68 -19.61 19.18
N ASP A 67 6.24 -20.56 19.93
CA ASP A 67 6.48 -20.35 21.37
C ASP A 67 7.37 -19.12 21.56
N SER A 68 6.99 -18.25 22.49
CA SER A 68 7.82 -17.10 22.89
C SER A 68 8.68 -17.47 24.07
N VAL A 69 9.99 -17.21 23.96
CA VAL A 69 10.97 -17.59 24.97
C VAL A 69 11.90 -16.44 25.34
N GLU A 70 12.38 -16.51 26.57
CA GLU A 70 13.59 -15.83 27.05
C GLU A 70 14.70 -16.87 27.11
N LEU A 71 15.85 -16.56 26.56
CA LEU A 71 17.00 -17.45 26.46
C LEU A 71 18.26 -16.70 26.90
N THR A 72 18.97 -17.23 27.90
CA THR A 72 20.33 -16.80 28.22
C THR A 72 21.31 -17.80 27.63
N GLY A 73 22.33 -17.32 26.94
CA GLY A 73 23.30 -18.20 26.31
C GLY A 73 24.56 -17.46 25.90
N LYS A 74 25.60 -18.24 25.61
CA LYS A 74 26.89 -17.74 25.15
C LYS A 74 26.93 -17.68 23.63
N VAL A 75 27.38 -16.56 23.07
CA VAL A 75 27.55 -16.40 21.62
C VAL A 75 28.87 -17.06 21.20
N ASN A 76 28.79 -18.05 20.33
CA ASN A 76 29.93 -18.76 19.79
C ASN A 76 30.07 -18.52 18.30
N LYS A 77 31.32 -18.47 17.80
CA LYS A 77 31.59 -18.42 16.37
C LYS A 77 31.38 -19.82 15.78
N ARG A 78 30.65 -19.90 14.66
CA ARG A 78 30.45 -21.17 13.94
C ARG A 78 31.74 -21.63 13.25
N PRO A 79 31.96 -22.95 13.16
CA PRO A 79 32.97 -23.50 12.26
C PRO A 79 32.72 -23.05 10.81
N LEU A 80 33.79 -22.86 10.03
CA LEU A 80 33.69 -22.36 8.66
C LEU A 80 32.74 -23.18 7.75
N ASN A 81 32.70 -24.49 7.98
CA ASN A 81 31.79 -25.41 7.24
C ASN A 81 30.32 -25.36 7.73
N ALA A 82 30.05 -24.71 8.84
CA ALA A 82 28.70 -24.57 9.41
C ALA A 82 28.13 -23.15 9.28
N ILE A 83 28.84 -22.24 8.62
CA ILE A 83 28.37 -20.87 8.37
C ILE A 83 27.14 -20.91 7.47
N ASN A 84 26.05 -20.28 7.90
CA ASN A 84 24.84 -20.13 7.10
C ASN A 84 24.79 -18.74 6.44
N LYS A 85 25.13 -18.70 5.14
CA LYS A 85 25.16 -17.44 4.37
C LYS A 85 23.78 -16.83 4.11
N ASN A 86 22.70 -17.56 4.39
CA ASN A 86 21.34 -17.11 4.13
C ASN A 86 20.72 -16.25 5.24
N ILE A 87 21.41 -16.15 6.39
CA ILE A 87 20.97 -15.32 7.51
C ILE A 87 22.09 -14.37 7.94
N ALA A 88 21.74 -13.16 8.32
CA ALA A 88 22.72 -12.11 8.68
C ALA A 88 23.61 -12.49 9.88
N THR A 89 23.09 -13.32 10.78
CA THR A 89 23.82 -13.81 11.97
C THR A 89 24.49 -15.17 11.74
N GLY A 90 24.58 -15.63 10.50
CA GLY A 90 24.97 -17.00 10.16
C GLY A 90 26.41 -17.41 10.52
N GLU A 91 27.26 -16.47 10.89
CA GLU A 91 28.63 -16.71 11.36
C GLU A 91 28.69 -17.10 12.84
N VAL A 92 27.60 -16.88 13.58
CA VAL A 92 27.50 -17.16 15.00
C VAL A 92 26.35 -18.10 15.33
N GLU A 93 26.43 -18.73 16.51
CA GLU A 93 25.33 -19.43 17.14
C GLU A 93 25.35 -19.14 18.64
N VAL A 94 24.20 -19.34 19.29
CA VAL A 94 24.11 -19.12 20.75
C VAL A 94 23.94 -20.46 21.46
N GLU A 95 24.90 -20.82 22.30
CA GLU A 95 24.78 -22.01 23.17
C GLU A 95 23.92 -21.66 24.38
N ALA A 96 22.75 -22.29 24.48
CA ALA A 96 21.79 -21.99 25.52
C ALA A 96 22.24 -22.48 26.91
N ILE A 97 22.23 -21.57 27.87
CA ILE A 97 22.49 -21.83 29.30
C ILE A 97 21.15 -22.00 30.05
N SER A 98 20.18 -21.13 29.75
CA SER A 98 18.84 -21.24 30.31
C SER A 98 17.77 -20.86 29.31
N ILE A 99 16.59 -21.46 29.43
CA ILE A 99 15.41 -21.14 28.62
C ILE A 99 14.23 -21.00 29.56
N LYS A 100 13.47 -19.92 29.37
CA LYS A 100 12.20 -19.70 30.06
C LYS A 100 11.11 -19.48 29.01
N ILE A 101 10.02 -20.24 29.10
CA ILE A 101 8.86 -20.05 28.24
C ILE A 101 8.08 -18.83 28.74
N LEU A 102 7.90 -17.83 27.89
CA LEU A 102 7.11 -16.64 28.17
C LEU A 102 5.64 -16.85 27.75
N SER A 103 5.42 -17.54 26.62
CA SER A 103 4.08 -17.88 26.14
C SER A 103 4.14 -19.13 25.26
N LYS A 104 3.24 -20.08 25.48
CA LYS A 104 3.10 -21.28 24.65
C LYS A 104 2.15 -21.04 23.48
N ALA A 105 2.54 -21.51 22.31
CA ALA A 105 1.67 -21.60 21.16
C ALA A 105 0.86 -22.91 21.15
N GLN A 106 -0.34 -22.85 20.60
CA GLN A 106 -1.07 -24.08 20.25
C GLN A 106 -0.49 -24.66 18.95
N THR A 107 -0.90 -25.88 18.60
CA THR A 107 -0.52 -26.49 17.33
C THR A 107 -0.96 -25.59 16.19
N LEU A 108 -0.01 -25.23 15.33
CA LEU A 108 -0.28 -24.36 14.19
C LEU A 108 -1.15 -25.07 13.14
N PRO A 109 -2.05 -24.39 12.46
CA PRO A 109 -2.92 -24.97 11.44
C PRO A 109 -2.19 -25.36 10.15
N PHE A 110 -0.98 -24.83 9.95
CA PHE A 110 -0.09 -25.09 8.81
C PHE A 110 1.38 -24.82 9.19
N ASP A 111 2.30 -25.27 8.35
CA ASP A 111 3.72 -25.03 8.54
C ASP A 111 4.06 -23.55 8.33
N MET A 112 4.65 -22.93 9.33
CA MET A 112 5.18 -21.57 9.31
C MET A 112 6.70 -21.53 9.12
N GLY A 113 7.37 -22.68 9.15
CA GLY A 113 8.84 -22.79 9.14
C GLY A 113 9.46 -22.67 7.75
N GLY A 114 8.71 -22.93 6.69
CA GLY A 114 9.20 -22.90 5.31
C GLY A 114 9.65 -21.51 4.83
N GLU A 115 10.33 -21.47 3.69
CA GLU A 115 10.69 -20.21 3.01
C GLU A 115 9.47 -19.50 2.46
N ASN A 116 8.47 -20.25 1.97
CA ASN A 116 7.19 -19.77 1.49
C ASN A 116 6.05 -20.43 2.27
N LEU A 117 4.96 -19.69 2.48
CA LEU A 117 3.78 -20.23 3.16
C LEU A 117 2.99 -21.24 2.30
N ASN A 118 3.10 -21.20 0.99
CA ASN A 118 2.38 -22.07 0.05
C ASN A 118 0.89 -22.23 0.38
N LEU A 119 0.24 -21.12 0.71
CA LEU A 119 -1.17 -21.05 1.06
C LEU A 119 -1.95 -20.33 -0.02
N GLU A 120 -3.15 -20.83 -0.31
CA GLU A 120 -4.12 -20.11 -1.12
C GLU A 120 -4.50 -18.77 -0.46
N LEU A 121 -4.77 -17.74 -1.25
CA LEU A 121 -5.08 -16.39 -0.76
C LEU A 121 -6.19 -16.36 0.32
N PRO A 122 -7.32 -17.08 0.19
CA PRO A 122 -8.33 -17.11 1.24
C PRO A 122 -7.79 -17.59 2.59
N THR A 123 -7.00 -18.66 2.60
CA THR A 123 -6.39 -19.21 3.82
C THR A 123 -5.35 -18.25 4.41
N LEU A 124 -4.53 -17.64 3.54
CA LEU A 124 -3.55 -16.64 3.95
C LEU A 124 -4.22 -15.45 4.67
N LEU A 125 -5.41 -15.05 4.23
CA LEU A 125 -6.17 -13.96 4.82
C LEU A 125 -7.04 -14.38 6.02
N ASP A 126 -7.57 -15.61 6.07
CA ASP A 126 -8.35 -16.11 7.21
C ASP A 126 -7.48 -16.28 8.46
N TYR A 127 -6.22 -16.62 8.27
CA TYR A 127 -5.23 -16.73 9.34
C TYR A 127 -4.29 -15.52 9.39
N ARG A 128 -4.76 -14.32 9.01
CA ARG A 128 -3.92 -13.14 8.80
C ARG A 128 -3.06 -12.77 10.01
N SER A 129 -3.59 -12.86 11.22
CA SER A 129 -2.86 -12.61 12.47
C SER A 129 -1.65 -13.54 12.70
N LEU A 130 -1.68 -14.73 12.07
CA LEU A 130 -0.59 -15.68 12.07
C LEU A 130 0.33 -15.49 10.86
N THR A 131 -0.22 -15.43 9.64
CA THR A 131 0.57 -15.33 8.40
C THR A 131 1.38 -14.06 8.32
N LEU A 132 0.93 -12.95 8.93
CA LEU A 132 1.71 -11.71 9.08
C LEU A 132 3.03 -11.89 9.86
N ARG A 133 3.19 -12.99 10.63
CA ARG A 133 4.42 -13.28 11.36
C ARG A 133 5.50 -13.94 10.50
N HIS A 134 5.14 -14.34 9.28
CA HIS A 134 6.07 -14.97 8.36
C HIS A 134 7.03 -13.93 7.77
N PRO A 135 8.38 -14.15 7.77
CA PRO A 135 9.36 -13.15 7.33
C PRO A 135 9.09 -12.58 5.94
N LYS A 136 8.70 -13.44 4.99
CA LYS A 136 8.38 -13.00 3.62
C LYS A 136 7.15 -12.09 3.59
N VAL A 137 6.13 -12.33 4.43
CA VAL A 137 4.95 -11.46 4.54
C VAL A 137 5.29 -10.15 5.25
N ILE A 138 6.09 -10.20 6.33
CA ILE A 138 6.59 -8.99 7.02
C ILE A 138 7.31 -8.08 6.03
N SER A 139 8.12 -8.63 5.12
CA SER A 139 8.91 -7.84 4.18
C SER A 139 8.05 -7.00 3.23
N ILE A 140 6.83 -7.44 2.89
CA ILE A 140 5.87 -6.65 2.10
C ILE A 140 5.57 -5.33 2.80
N PHE A 141 5.31 -5.39 4.12
CA PHE A 141 4.94 -4.21 4.90
C PHE A 141 6.13 -3.33 5.27
N LYS A 142 7.36 -3.89 5.28
CA LYS A 142 8.59 -3.10 5.38
C LYS A 142 8.86 -2.30 4.10
N VAL A 143 8.60 -2.88 2.94
CA VAL A 143 8.62 -2.17 1.65
C VAL A 143 7.54 -1.09 1.62
N GLN A 144 6.33 -1.40 2.09
CA GLN A 144 5.23 -0.44 2.18
C GLN A 144 5.54 0.74 3.11
N GLU A 145 6.13 0.49 4.28
CA GLU A 145 6.62 1.51 5.21
C GLU A 145 7.61 2.46 4.51
N LYS A 146 8.56 1.90 3.75
CA LYS A 146 9.57 2.68 3.01
C LYS A 146 8.94 3.55 1.91
N ILE A 147 7.96 3.03 1.18
CA ILE A 147 7.22 3.80 0.17
C ILE A 147 6.58 5.03 0.82
N ALA A 148 5.86 4.84 1.93
CA ALA A 148 5.19 5.92 2.66
C ALA A 148 6.20 6.95 3.25
N ASP A 149 7.34 6.49 3.79
CA ASP A 149 8.42 7.37 4.28
C ASP A 149 9.03 8.18 3.13
N SER A 150 9.26 7.54 1.98
CA SER A 150 9.79 8.21 0.79
C SER A 150 8.81 9.25 0.22
N PHE A 151 7.50 8.97 0.24
CA PHE A 151 6.48 9.96 -0.10
C PHE A 151 6.55 11.20 0.80
N ARG A 152 6.61 11.00 2.13
CA ARG A 152 6.75 12.11 3.08
C ARG A 152 7.99 12.96 2.83
N LYS A 153 9.12 12.31 2.54
CA LYS A 153 10.37 13.00 2.25
C LYS A 153 10.26 13.85 0.99
N ALA A 154 9.75 13.28 -0.09
CA ALA A 154 9.56 13.99 -1.36
C ALA A 154 8.57 15.15 -1.22
N ALA A 155 7.44 14.96 -0.54
CA ALA A 155 6.46 16.02 -0.30
C ALA A 155 7.05 17.17 0.54
N LYS A 156 7.85 16.86 1.57
CA LYS A 156 8.56 17.88 2.38
C LYS A 156 9.61 18.63 1.57
N GLU A 157 10.32 17.97 0.65
CA GLU A 157 11.28 18.60 -0.25
C GLU A 157 10.59 19.63 -1.16
N LEU A 158 9.33 19.39 -1.53
CA LEU A 158 8.48 20.31 -2.29
C LEU A 158 7.83 21.41 -1.41
N GLY A 159 8.17 21.48 -0.13
CA GLY A 159 7.63 22.47 0.81
C GLY A 159 6.22 22.18 1.31
N CYS A 160 5.72 20.95 1.14
CA CYS A 160 4.37 20.62 1.58
C CYS A 160 4.27 20.42 3.11
N THR A 161 3.18 20.89 3.70
CA THR A 161 2.81 20.67 5.10
C THR A 161 1.97 19.41 5.24
N GLU A 162 2.30 18.53 6.18
CA GLU A 162 1.45 17.36 6.51
C GLU A 162 0.21 17.79 7.25
N ILE A 163 -0.96 17.39 6.76
CA ILE A 163 -2.25 17.66 7.38
C ILE A 163 -2.95 16.37 7.80
N PHE A 164 -3.74 16.44 8.86
CA PHE A 164 -4.56 15.33 9.34
C PHE A 164 -6.02 15.72 9.17
N ILE A 165 -6.75 14.94 8.40
CA ILE A 165 -8.13 15.22 7.99
C ILE A 165 -9.10 14.20 8.56
N PRO A 166 -10.38 14.57 8.78
CA PRO A 166 -11.39 13.61 9.19
C PRO A 166 -11.73 12.64 8.06
N THR A 167 -12.10 11.41 8.42
CA THR A 167 -12.57 10.38 7.49
C THR A 167 -14.08 10.17 7.52
N ILE A 168 -14.81 10.91 8.36
CA ILE A 168 -16.26 10.98 8.38
C ILE A 168 -16.67 12.35 7.84
N ALA A 169 -17.52 12.39 6.82
CA ALA A 169 -17.97 13.60 6.16
C ALA A 169 -19.48 13.66 6.05
N ALA A 170 -20.03 14.87 5.93
CA ALA A 170 -21.46 15.10 5.79
C ALA A 170 -21.99 14.73 4.39
N SER A 171 -21.13 14.68 3.37
CA SER A 171 -21.46 14.38 1.99
C SER A 171 -20.43 13.47 1.34
N ALA A 172 -20.81 12.83 0.22
CA ALA A 172 -19.87 12.09 -0.63
C ALA A 172 -18.83 13.03 -1.23
N THR A 173 -17.55 12.78 -1.05
CA THR A 173 -16.47 13.69 -1.43
C THR A 173 -16.20 13.75 -2.93
N GLU A 174 -16.53 12.69 -3.67
CA GLU A 174 -16.34 12.59 -5.13
C GLU A 174 -17.65 12.79 -5.92
N GLY A 175 -18.76 13.10 -5.25
CA GLY A 175 -20.07 13.24 -5.90
C GLY A 175 -20.69 11.94 -6.39
N GLY A 176 -20.12 10.77 -6.07
CA GLY A 176 -20.59 9.44 -6.48
C GLY A 176 -21.54 8.78 -5.49
N ALA A 177 -22.26 7.74 -5.96
CA ALA A 177 -23.22 6.98 -5.15
C ALA A 177 -22.58 5.87 -4.27
N ASP A 178 -21.31 5.52 -4.52
CA ASP A 178 -20.66 4.35 -3.93
C ASP A 178 -19.91 4.71 -2.64
N VAL A 179 -20.69 5.07 -1.61
CA VAL A 179 -20.21 5.48 -0.29
C VAL A 179 -20.73 4.57 0.80
N PHE A 180 -19.96 4.38 1.87
CA PHE A 180 -20.44 3.73 3.09
C PHE A 180 -21.14 4.76 3.99
N PRO A 181 -22.46 4.63 4.23
CA PRO A 181 -23.18 5.48 5.16
C PRO A 181 -22.83 5.11 6.61
N VAL A 182 -22.80 6.11 7.47
CA VAL A 182 -22.56 5.99 8.91
C VAL A 182 -23.72 6.65 9.65
N ASP A 183 -24.24 5.99 10.67
CA ASP A 183 -25.13 6.64 11.65
C ASP A 183 -24.26 7.47 12.60
N TYR A 184 -24.36 8.80 12.50
CA TYR A 184 -23.62 9.72 13.31
C TYR A 184 -24.57 10.44 14.29
N TYR A 185 -24.78 9.84 15.46
CA TYR A 185 -25.70 10.36 16.50
C TYR A 185 -27.12 10.62 15.98
N GLY A 186 -27.66 9.70 15.17
CA GLY A 186 -28.96 9.84 14.54
C GLY A 186 -28.98 10.72 13.25
N HIS A 187 -27.84 11.26 12.86
CA HIS A 187 -27.64 11.97 11.60
C HIS A 187 -26.90 11.09 10.58
N LYS A 188 -27.22 11.27 9.31
CA LYS A 188 -26.54 10.56 8.23
C LYS A 188 -25.19 11.22 7.94
N ALA A 189 -24.13 10.45 8.02
CA ALA A 189 -22.78 10.80 7.58
C ALA A 189 -22.24 9.70 6.64
N PHE A 190 -21.02 9.89 6.12
CA PHE A 190 -20.40 8.96 5.18
C PHE A 190 -18.91 8.81 5.49
N LEU A 191 -18.36 7.63 5.21
CA LEU A 191 -16.90 7.48 5.11
C LEU A 191 -16.42 8.15 3.82
N VAL A 192 -15.31 8.88 3.90
CA VAL A 192 -14.77 9.63 2.77
C VAL A 192 -14.21 8.71 1.67
N GLN A 193 -14.46 9.03 0.41
CA GLN A 193 -13.88 8.34 -0.74
C GLN A 193 -12.45 8.81 -1.03
N SER A 194 -12.11 10.03 -0.58
CA SER A 194 -10.76 10.62 -0.63
C SER A 194 -10.69 11.84 0.29
N PRO A 195 -9.49 12.35 0.61
CA PRO A 195 -9.31 13.60 1.35
C PRO A 195 -9.57 14.85 0.51
N GLN A 196 -10.08 14.74 -0.71
CA GLN A 196 -10.12 15.77 -1.75
C GLN A 196 -10.65 17.12 -1.27
N LEU A 197 -11.82 17.17 -0.63
CA LEU A 197 -12.41 18.43 -0.21
C LEU A 197 -11.56 19.16 0.84
N TYR A 198 -10.99 18.39 1.77
CA TYR A 198 -10.17 18.96 2.86
C TYR A 198 -8.82 19.43 2.35
N LYS A 199 -8.13 18.66 1.48
CA LYS A 199 -6.82 19.08 0.97
C LYS A 199 -6.91 20.35 0.13
N GLN A 200 -7.97 20.52 -0.67
CA GLN A 200 -8.22 21.75 -1.42
C GLN A 200 -8.49 22.96 -0.48
N ILE A 201 -9.35 22.81 0.54
CA ILE A 201 -9.56 23.85 1.55
C ILE A 201 -8.23 24.28 2.18
N MET A 202 -7.37 23.31 2.50
CA MET A 202 -6.12 23.54 3.21
C MET A 202 -5.02 24.18 2.34
N VAL A 203 -5.16 24.13 1.02
CA VAL A 203 -4.30 24.94 0.11
C VAL A 203 -4.48 26.44 0.38
N GLY A 204 -5.70 26.89 0.67
CA GLY A 204 -5.95 28.27 1.07
C GLY A 204 -5.30 28.68 2.40
N VAL A 205 -4.80 27.71 3.18
CA VAL A 205 -4.16 27.94 4.49
C VAL A 205 -2.65 27.77 4.42
N PHE A 206 -2.17 26.69 3.78
CA PHE A 206 -0.75 26.30 3.80
C PHE A 206 -0.08 26.36 2.41
N GLU A 207 -0.81 26.71 1.37
CA GLU A 207 -0.37 26.74 -0.03
C GLU A 207 -0.07 25.35 -0.61
N ARG A 208 0.73 24.53 0.10
CA ARG A 208 1.10 23.18 -0.32
C ARG A 208 0.88 22.22 0.85
N VAL A 209 0.11 21.16 0.59
CA VAL A 209 -0.25 20.20 1.63
C VAL A 209 -0.11 18.78 1.14
N TYR A 210 0.14 17.87 2.08
CA TYR A 210 0.02 16.43 1.83
C TYR A 210 -0.62 15.71 3.02
N THR A 211 -1.19 14.55 2.76
CA THR A 211 -1.71 13.66 3.80
C THR A 211 -1.57 12.21 3.37
N ILE A 212 -1.40 11.32 4.35
CA ILE A 212 -1.58 9.88 4.18
C ILE A 212 -2.81 9.50 4.97
N SER A 213 -3.87 9.09 4.30
CA SER A 213 -5.17 8.85 4.93
C SER A 213 -5.88 7.64 4.35
N HIS A 214 -6.83 7.08 5.12
CA HIS A 214 -7.72 6.06 4.62
C HIS A 214 -8.79 6.67 3.72
N ALA A 215 -9.12 5.93 2.67
CA ALA A 215 -10.22 6.21 1.76
C ALA A 215 -11.11 4.97 1.62
N TYR A 216 -12.41 5.17 1.48
CA TYR A 216 -13.40 4.11 1.52
C TYR A 216 -14.24 4.14 0.25
N ARG A 217 -14.32 2.99 -0.42
CA ARG A 217 -15.05 2.83 -1.69
C ARG A 217 -16.01 1.66 -1.59
N ALA A 218 -17.30 1.94 -1.70
CA ALA A 218 -18.37 0.93 -1.62
C ALA A 218 -18.69 0.30 -2.99
N GLU A 219 -17.84 0.48 -3.98
CA GLU A 219 -18.01 -0.09 -5.33
C GLU A 219 -18.07 -1.62 -5.27
N PRO A 220 -19.09 -2.25 -5.89
CA PRO A 220 -19.25 -3.69 -5.91
C PRO A 220 -18.27 -4.34 -6.90
N SER A 221 -16.97 -4.29 -6.60
CA SER A 221 -15.91 -4.79 -7.46
C SER A 221 -15.02 -5.82 -6.75
N MET A 222 -14.92 -7.02 -7.32
CA MET A 222 -14.17 -8.17 -6.79
C MET A 222 -12.95 -8.49 -7.65
N THR A 223 -12.18 -7.50 -8.07
CA THR A 223 -10.98 -7.73 -8.87
C THR A 223 -9.72 -7.87 -8.01
N THR A 224 -8.62 -8.23 -8.63
CA THR A 224 -7.30 -8.34 -7.96
C THR A 224 -6.69 -7.00 -7.58
N ARG A 225 -7.29 -5.88 -7.98
CA ARG A 225 -6.76 -4.51 -7.78
C ARG A 225 -7.70 -3.57 -7.02
N HIS A 226 -8.80 -4.09 -6.43
CA HIS A 226 -9.77 -3.29 -5.66
C HIS A 226 -9.88 -3.76 -4.21
N LEU A 227 -9.97 -2.79 -3.32
CA LEU A 227 -10.26 -2.91 -1.90
C LEU A 227 -11.33 -1.90 -1.53
N SER A 228 -12.15 -2.19 -0.51
CA SER A 228 -13.15 -1.26 0.02
C SER A 228 -12.55 -0.19 0.93
N GLU A 229 -11.38 -0.45 1.52
CA GLU A 229 -10.60 0.48 2.33
C GLU A 229 -9.16 0.44 1.83
N VAL A 230 -8.62 1.61 1.48
CA VAL A 230 -7.27 1.79 0.91
C VAL A 230 -6.55 2.93 1.60
N VAL A 231 -5.22 2.93 1.55
CA VAL A 231 -4.40 4.05 2.00
C VAL A 231 -4.00 4.90 0.80
N GLN A 232 -4.39 6.16 0.84
CA GLN A 232 -4.05 7.16 -0.15
C GLN A 232 -2.96 8.10 0.37
N MET A 233 -2.02 8.43 -0.50
CA MET A 233 -0.95 9.39 -0.28
C MET A 233 -1.20 10.58 -1.19
N ASP A 234 -1.80 11.61 -0.63
CA ASP A 234 -2.36 12.76 -1.34
C ASP A 234 -1.47 13.99 -1.22
N CYS A 235 -1.40 14.77 -2.29
CA CYS A 235 -0.76 16.06 -2.32
C CYS A 235 -1.64 17.07 -3.07
N GLU A 236 -1.64 18.34 -2.61
CA GLU A 236 -2.32 19.44 -3.29
C GLU A 236 -1.42 20.67 -3.24
N ILE A 237 -1.26 21.34 -4.40
CA ILE A 237 -0.29 22.42 -4.64
C ILE A 237 -1.04 23.65 -5.13
N GLY A 238 -0.95 24.74 -4.39
CA GLY A 238 -1.48 26.06 -4.78
C GLY A 238 -0.47 26.90 -5.55
N PHE A 239 -0.98 27.99 -6.14
CA PHE A 239 -0.25 28.93 -6.99
C PHE A 239 0.43 28.27 -8.19
N THR A 240 -0.21 27.26 -8.76
CA THR A 240 0.24 26.62 -9.99
C THR A 240 -0.82 26.79 -11.08
N GLU A 241 -0.45 27.49 -12.14
CA GLU A 241 -1.26 27.63 -13.36
C GLU A 241 -0.72 26.77 -14.49
N ASP A 242 0.56 26.43 -14.41
CA ASP A 242 1.26 25.64 -15.42
C ASP A 242 0.98 24.15 -15.25
N PHE A 243 0.30 23.57 -16.23
CA PHE A 243 -0.01 22.14 -16.22
C PHE A 243 1.26 21.25 -16.31
N PRO A 244 2.28 21.54 -17.12
CA PRO A 244 3.56 20.85 -17.09
C PRO A 244 4.23 20.80 -15.70
N GLU A 245 4.19 21.88 -14.91
CA GLU A 245 4.74 21.91 -13.55
C GLU A 245 4.06 20.88 -12.63
N LEU A 246 2.75 20.73 -12.75
CA LEU A 246 2.02 19.69 -12.00
C LEU A 246 2.47 18.28 -12.41
N LEU A 247 2.71 18.07 -13.70
CA LEU A 247 3.22 16.78 -14.19
C LEU A 247 4.62 16.50 -13.62
N ASP A 248 5.52 17.47 -13.66
CA ASP A 248 6.88 17.33 -13.11
C ASP A 248 6.84 17.01 -11.61
N THR A 249 5.92 17.63 -10.87
CA THR A 249 5.79 17.48 -9.43
C THR A 249 5.45 16.05 -9.02
N PHE A 250 4.40 15.45 -9.58
CA PHE A 250 4.03 14.08 -9.19
C PHE A 250 4.98 13.04 -9.76
N GLU A 251 5.54 13.27 -10.95
CA GLU A 251 6.54 12.38 -11.54
C GLU A 251 7.82 12.35 -10.69
N PHE A 252 8.24 13.49 -10.14
CA PHE A 252 9.32 13.55 -9.16
C PHE A 252 9.03 12.67 -7.95
N ILE A 253 7.85 12.82 -7.31
CA ILE A 253 7.46 12.04 -6.14
C ILE A 253 7.40 10.54 -6.49
N GLY A 254 6.76 10.19 -7.60
CA GLY A 254 6.63 8.79 -8.06
C GLY A 254 7.98 8.12 -8.28
N LYS A 255 8.89 8.80 -9.02
CA LYS A 255 10.26 8.32 -9.24
C LYS A 255 11.04 8.21 -7.94
N TYR A 256 10.94 9.20 -7.06
CA TYR A 256 11.65 9.23 -5.78
C TYR A 256 11.23 8.04 -4.89
N MET A 257 9.93 7.81 -4.72
CA MET A 257 9.41 6.68 -3.93
C MET A 257 9.94 5.34 -4.45
N VAL A 258 9.82 5.10 -5.74
CA VAL A 258 10.24 3.83 -6.36
C VAL A 258 11.75 3.65 -6.29
N LYS A 259 12.53 4.70 -6.59
CA LYS A 259 14.00 4.67 -6.56
C LYS A 259 14.54 4.38 -5.16
N GLU A 260 14.09 5.12 -4.15
CA GLU A 260 14.57 4.94 -2.78
C GLU A 260 14.17 3.59 -2.19
N THR A 261 12.97 3.11 -2.53
CA THR A 261 12.50 1.79 -2.10
C THR A 261 13.28 0.68 -2.80
N ALA A 262 13.49 0.77 -4.11
CA ALA A 262 14.25 -0.22 -4.87
C ALA A 262 15.71 -0.32 -4.38
N LYS A 263 16.32 0.81 -4.06
CA LYS A 263 17.69 0.87 -3.53
C LYS A 263 17.84 0.16 -2.18
N GLU A 264 16.90 0.38 -1.26
CA GLU A 264 16.97 -0.18 0.10
C GLU A 264 16.53 -1.64 0.16
N PHE A 265 15.55 -2.02 -0.67
CA PHE A 265 14.91 -3.33 -0.64
C PHE A 265 15.19 -4.20 -1.88
N GLU A 266 16.31 -3.98 -2.58
CA GLU A 266 16.69 -4.76 -3.76
C GLU A 266 16.65 -6.28 -3.53
N SER A 267 17.22 -6.73 -2.40
CA SER A 267 17.24 -8.16 -2.05
C SER A 267 15.84 -8.73 -1.81
N VAL A 268 14.96 -7.95 -1.19
CA VAL A 268 13.55 -8.34 -0.94
C VAL A 268 12.80 -8.42 -2.27
N ILE A 269 12.91 -7.41 -3.12
CA ILE A 269 12.26 -7.39 -4.45
C ILE A 269 12.65 -8.63 -5.25
N LYS A 270 13.94 -8.94 -5.33
CA LYS A 270 14.45 -10.13 -6.01
C LYS A 270 13.99 -11.44 -5.37
N SER A 271 13.93 -11.52 -4.03
CA SER A 271 13.45 -12.72 -3.33
C SER A 271 11.95 -12.98 -3.51
N MET A 272 11.18 -11.95 -3.86
CA MET A 272 9.78 -12.07 -4.25
C MET A 272 9.60 -12.54 -5.70
N GLY A 273 10.67 -12.57 -6.48
CA GLY A 273 10.64 -12.88 -7.92
C GLY A 273 10.33 -11.67 -8.80
N ALA A 274 10.27 -10.46 -8.21
CA ALA A 274 10.00 -9.25 -8.95
C ALA A 274 11.25 -8.68 -9.61
N GLU A 275 11.08 -8.10 -10.79
CA GLU A 275 12.14 -7.38 -11.50
C GLU A 275 12.35 -5.99 -10.91
N MET A 276 13.62 -5.54 -10.92
CA MET A 276 13.98 -4.18 -10.52
C MET A 276 13.33 -3.17 -11.47
N PRO A 277 12.79 -2.05 -10.95
CA PRO A 277 12.07 -1.10 -11.79
C PRO A 277 12.98 -0.34 -12.75
N LEU A 278 12.52 -0.17 -13.99
CA LEU A 278 13.12 0.69 -15.01
C LEU A 278 12.66 2.14 -14.79
N ILE A 279 13.51 2.95 -14.21
CA ILE A 279 13.21 4.35 -13.87
C ILE A 279 13.91 5.27 -14.89
N PRO A 280 13.15 5.93 -15.79
CA PRO A 280 13.74 6.81 -16.80
C PRO A 280 14.13 8.16 -16.21
N ASP A 281 15.01 8.90 -16.90
CA ASP A 281 15.29 10.29 -16.56
C ASP A 281 14.02 11.16 -16.72
N SER A 282 13.29 10.97 -17.83
CA SER A 282 11.99 11.60 -18.09
C SER A 282 10.93 10.54 -18.36
N ILE A 283 9.80 10.62 -17.65
CA ILE A 283 8.66 9.73 -17.87
C ILE A 283 7.99 10.07 -19.20
N PRO A 284 7.69 9.08 -20.07
CA PRO A 284 6.94 9.34 -21.29
C PRO A 284 5.54 9.84 -20.98
N ARG A 285 5.13 10.96 -21.57
CA ARG A 285 3.82 11.59 -21.43
C ARG A 285 3.02 11.43 -22.71
N LEU A 286 1.80 10.95 -22.60
CA LEU A 286 0.88 10.76 -23.71
C LEU A 286 -0.46 11.38 -23.37
N LYS A 287 -1.12 12.03 -24.35
CA LYS A 287 -2.56 12.28 -24.23
C LYS A 287 -3.31 10.95 -24.39
N LEU A 288 -4.48 10.82 -23.75
CA LEU A 288 -5.29 9.58 -23.83
C LEU A 288 -5.47 9.09 -25.27
N ARG A 289 -5.77 10.00 -26.20
CA ARG A 289 -5.97 9.63 -27.61
C ARG A 289 -4.69 9.14 -28.30
N GLU A 290 -3.54 9.65 -27.91
CA GLU A 290 -2.23 9.16 -28.41
C GLU A 290 -1.96 7.74 -27.88
N ALA A 291 -2.23 7.49 -26.60
CA ALA A 291 -2.11 6.16 -26.01
C ALA A 291 -3.03 5.15 -26.72
N GLN A 292 -4.28 5.52 -26.96
CA GLN A 292 -5.26 4.68 -27.66
C GLN A 292 -4.86 4.40 -29.11
N GLU A 293 -4.23 5.36 -29.80
CA GLU A 293 -3.73 5.13 -31.15
C GLU A 293 -2.53 4.18 -31.17
N ILE A 294 -1.65 4.24 -30.15
CA ILE A 294 -0.55 3.27 -29.97
C ILE A 294 -1.13 1.88 -29.75
N ILE A 295 -2.12 1.71 -28.87
CA ILE A 295 -2.78 0.43 -28.61
C ILE A 295 -3.39 -0.15 -29.90
N TYR A 296 -4.11 0.68 -30.65
CA TYR A 296 -4.70 0.26 -31.91
C TYR A 296 -3.65 -0.25 -32.91
N LYS A 297 -2.55 0.49 -33.06
CA LYS A 297 -1.48 0.10 -33.98
C LYS A 297 -0.76 -1.19 -33.56
N ARG A 298 -0.65 -1.43 -32.26
CA ARG A 298 0.06 -2.60 -31.72
C ARG A 298 -0.81 -3.87 -31.69
N THR A 299 -2.08 -3.71 -31.36
CA THR A 299 -2.98 -4.85 -31.06
C THR A 299 -4.07 -5.05 -32.11
N GLY A 300 -4.37 -4.05 -32.93
CA GLY A 300 -5.55 -4.04 -33.83
C GLY A 300 -6.88 -3.77 -33.11
N LYS A 301 -6.90 -3.68 -31.76
CA LYS A 301 -8.10 -3.41 -30.97
C LYS A 301 -8.41 -1.91 -31.02
N ASP A 302 -9.58 -1.56 -31.56
CA ASP A 302 -10.00 -0.15 -31.64
C ASP A 302 -10.61 0.33 -30.32
N VAL A 303 -9.80 1.05 -29.54
CA VAL A 303 -10.19 1.68 -28.26
C VAL A 303 -10.23 3.21 -28.35
N ARG A 304 -10.10 3.77 -29.57
CA ARG A 304 -9.95 5.23 -29.79
C ARG A 304 -11.16 6.07 -29.39
N GLN A 305 -12.33 5.46 -29.20
CA GLN A 305 -13.54 6.13 -28.73
C GLN A 305 -13.83 5.90 -27.24
N GLU A 306 -13.06 5.04 -26.59
CA GLU A 306 -13.24 4.79 -25.16
C GLU A 306 -12.87 6.03 -24.33
N LEU A 307 -13.54 6.17 -23.19
CA LEU A 307 -13.37 7.33 -22.31
C LEU A 307 -12.19 7.18 -21.34
N ASP A 308 -11.64 5.97 -21.27
CA ASP A 308 -10.61 5.58 -20.30
C ASP A 308 -9.80 4.40 -20.85
N LEU A 309 -8.71 4.04 -20.14
CA LEU A 309 -7.98 2.81 -20.37
C LEU A 309 -8.51 1.70 -19.45
N ASN A 310 -8.74 0.52 -19.99
CA ASN A 310 -9.02 -0.65 -19.16
C ASN A 310 -7.70 -1.33 -18.74
N PRO A 311 -7.72 -2.35 -17.84
CA PRO A 311 -6.50 -3.00 -17.35
C PRO A 311 -5.60 -3.61 -18.40
N GLU A 312 -6.17 -4.09 -19.51
CA GLU A 312 -5.41 -4.64 -20.63
C GLU A 312 -4.72 -3.51 -21.41
N ASP A 313 -5.40 -2.39 -21.57
CA ASP A 313 -4.90 -1.20 -22.25
C ASP A 313 -3.76 -0.54 -21.45
N GLU A 314 -3.91 -0.44 -20.11
CA GLU A 314 -2.83 0.01 -19.20
C GLU A 314 -1.57 -0.85 -19.36
N LYS A 315 -1.74 -2.18 -19.43
CA LYS A 315 -0.64 -3.14 -19.59
C LYS A 315 0.04 -2.98 -20.96
N GLU A 316 -0.74 -2.80 -22.03
CA GLU A 316 -0.21 -2.64 -23.37
C GLU A 316 0.61 -1.36 -23.52
N ILE A 317 0.14 -0.24 -22.96
CA ILE A 317 0.89 1.02 -22.95
C ILE A 317 2.16 0.93 -22.12
N TRP A 318 2.14 0.20 -21.00
CA TRP A 318 3.35 -0.07 -20.24
C TRP A 318 4.35 -0.89 -21.06
N GLN A 319 3.92 -1.97 -21.77
CA GLN A 319 4.81 -2.75 -22.61
C GLN A 319 5.45 -1.89 -23.71
N TRP A 320 4.67 -1.01 -24.35
CA TRP A 320 5.21 -0.03 -25.28
C TRP A 320 6.29 0.85 -24.63
N ALA A 321 6.04 1.34 -23.41
CA ALA A 321 7.01 2.21 -22.72
C ALA A 321 8.29 1.45 -22.33
N VAL A 322 8.21 0.21 -21.93
CA VAL A 322 9.38 -0.64 -21.65
C VAL A 322 10.21 -0.85 -22.92
N GLU A 323 9.56 -1.19 -24.02
CA GLU A 323 10.21 -1.49 -25.29
C GLU A 323 10.86 -0.24 -25.91
N GLU A 324 10.10 0.85 -26.03
CA GLU A 324 10.48 2.04 -26.79
C GLU A 324 11.17 3.12 -25.94
N LYS A 325 10.88 3.17 -24.62
CA LYS A 325 11.31 4.25 -23.74
C LYS A 325 12.17 3.77 -22.57
N LYS A 326 12.32 2.45 -22.38
CA LYS A 326 13.03 1.85 -21.24
C LYS A 326 12.47 2.36 -19.89
N SER A 327 11.14 2.43 -19.79
CA SER A 327 10.42 2.99 -18.67
C SER A 327 9.34 2.06 -18.17
N ASP A 328 9.31 1.82 -16.86
CA ASP A 328 8.16 1.19 -16.20
C ASP A 328 7.03 2.19 -15.90
N PHE A 329 7.26 3.49 -16.13
CA PHE A 329 6.28 4.55 -15.92
C PHE A 329 5.74 5.09 -17.25
N VAL A 330 4.47 5.49 -17.24
CA VAL A 330 3.84 6.28 -18.32
C VAL A 330 2.86 7.26 -17.67
N THR A 331 2.91 8.52 -18.05
CA THR A 331 1.91 9.53 -17.71
C THR A 331 0.89 9.64 -18.84
N ILE A 332 -0.40 9.44 -18.50
CA ILE A 332 -1.53 9.65 -19.43
C ILE A 332 -2.25 10.92 -19.03
N THR A 333 -2.55 11.78 -19.99
CA THR A 333 -3.17 13.09 -19.75
C THR A 333 -4.41 13.30 -20.60
N HIS A 334 -5.17 14.39 -20.32
CA HIS A 334 -6.29 14.85 -21.13
C HIS A 334 -7.40 13.79 -21.30
N PHE A 335 -7.90 13.32 -20.16
CA PHE A 335 -9.09 12.46 -20.18
C PHE A 335 -10.36 13.28 -20.47
N PRO A 336 -11.41 12.68 -21.07
CA PRO A 336 -12.68 13.38 -21.31
C PRO A 336 -13.26 13.97 -20.03
N THR A 337 -13.64 15.25 -20.07
CA THR A 337 -14.13 16.01 -18.91
C THR A 337 -15.34 15.32 -18.24
N LYS A 338 -16.24 14.75 -19.03
CA LYS A 338 -17.42 14.03 -18.52
C LYS A 338 -17.13 12.78 -17.69
N LYS A 339 -15.88 12.27 -17.73
CA LYS A 339 -15.44 11.09 -16.98
C LYS A 339 -14.79 11.48 -15.66
N ARG A 340 -14.38 12.73 -15.49
CA ARG A 340 -13.65 13.21 -14.31
C ARG A 340 -14.58 13.87 -13.29
N ALA A 341 -14.11 13.99 -12.05
CA ALA A 341 -14.86 14.60 -10.96
C ALA A 341 -15.17 16.09 -11.23
N PHE A 342 -16.23 16.61 -10.64
CA PHE A 342 -16.77 17.95 -10.88
C PHE A 342 -15.79 19.10 -10.65
N TYR A 343 -14.78 18.90 -9.83
CA TYR A 343 -13.75 19.89 -9.50
C TYR A 343 -12.57 19.92 -10.51
N THR A 344 -12.58 19.04 -11.51
CA THR A 344 -11.51 18.95 -12.49
C THR A 344 -11.58 20.10 -13.50
N TYR A 345 -10.44 20.77 -13.74
CA TYR A 345 -10.37 21.90 -14.66
C TYR A 345 -10.44 21.44 -16.13
N PRO A 346 -11.40 21.94 -16.92
CA PRO A 346 -11.44 21.67 -18.36
C PRO A 346 -10.24 22.27 -19.08
N ASP A 347 -9.75 21.60 -20.11
CA ASP A 347 -8.72 22.16 -20.97
C ASP A 347 -9.24 23.41 -21.69
N PRO A 348 -8.63 24.61 -21.51
CA PRO A 348 -9.08 25.83 -22.16
C PRO A 348 -9.06 25.78 -23.70
N GLU A 349 -8.15 24.97 -24.29
CA GLU A 349 -8.03 24.80 -25.73
C GLU A 349 -9.09 23.83 -26.28
N ASN A 350 -9.46 22.82 -25.50
CA ASN A 350 -10.47 21.82 -25.88
C ASN A 350 -11.25 21.33 -24.65
N PRO A 351 -12.33 22.00 -24.25
CA PRO A 351 -13.09 21.68 -23.03
C PRO A 351 -13.77 20.31 -23.00
N GLU A 352 -13.79 19.56 -24.10
CA GLU A 352 -14.19 18.16 -24.10
C GLU A 352 -13.25 17.29 -23.28
N TYR A 353 -12.01 17.73 -23.15
CA TYR A 353 -10.97 17.13 -22.31
C TYR A 353 -10.68 17.98 -21.10
N SER A 354 -10.04 17.39 -20.12
CA SER A 354 -9.65 18.07 -18.89
C SER A 354 -8.12 18.02 -18.69
N LEU A 355 -7.60 18.96 -17.93
CA LEU A 355 -6.22 18.96 -17.46
C LEU A 355 -6.07 17.96 -16.31
N SER A 356 -6.40 16.70 -16.60
CA SER A 356 -6.26 15.55 -15.70
C SER A 356 -5.14 14.64 -16.17
N TYR A 357 -4.63 13.85 -15.25
CA TYR A 357 -3.51 12.95 -15.48
C TYR A 357 -3.56 11.73 -14.57
N ASP A 358 -3.09 10.60 -15.08
CA ASP A 358 -2.87 9.37 -14.35
C ASP A 358 -1.42 8.90 -14.58
N LEU A 359 -0.78 8.37 -13.54
CA LEU A 359 0.53 7.74 -13.64
C LEU A 359 0.38 6.23 -13.58
N LEU A 360 0.80 5.58 -14.65
CA LEU A 360 0.92 4.12 -14.71
C LEU A 360 2.31 3.69 -14.24
N PHE A 361 2.38 2.59 -13.49
CA PHE A 361 3.62 1.92 -13.13
C PHE A 361 3.46 0.41 -13.29
N LYS A 362 4.32 -0.20 -14.09
CA LYS A 362 4.27 -1.64 -14.43
C LYS A 362 2.84 -2.10 -14.83
N GLY A 363 2.17 -1.30 -15.70
CA GLY A 363 0.86 -1.63 -16.25
C GLY A 363 -0.30 -1.53 -15.26
N LEU A 364 -0.19 -0.66 -14.25
CA LEU A 364 -1.26 -0.35 -13.31
C LEU A 364 -1.26 1.15 -13.02
N GLU A 365 -2.43 1.78 -13.05
CA GLU A 365 -2.63 3.13 -12.53
C GLU A 365 -2.32 3.15 -11.03
N ILE A 366 -1.26 3.85 -10.64
CA ILE A 366 -0.83 4.00 -9.24
C ILE A 366 -1.17 5.38 -8.68
N MET A 367 -1.48 6.36 -9.53
CA MET A 367 -1.79 7.73 -9.14
C MET A 367 -2.75 8.35 -10.15
N SER A 368 -3.69 9.15 -9.64
CA SER A 368 -4.57 10.01 -10.43
C SER A 368 -4.58 11.43 -9.87
N GLY A 369 -4.73 12.41 -10.75
CA GLY A 369 -4.77 13.81 -10.37
C GLY A 369 -5.31 14.74 -11.46
N SER A 370 -5.39 16.03 -11.13
CA SER A 370 -5.77 17.06 -12.09
C SER A 370 -5.42 18.46 -11.60
N ARG A 371 -5.39 19.43 -12.52
CA ARG A 371 -5.61 20.82 -12.18
C ARG A 371 -7.06 20.99 -11.72
N ARG A 372 -7.31 21.91 -10.78
CA ARG A 372 -8.64 22.11 -10.18
C ARG A 372 -9.32 23.38 -10.69
N ILE A 373 -10.64 23.38 -10.65
CA ILE A 373 -11.43 24.61 -10.81
C ILE A 373 -11.29 25.40 -9.51
N ASN A 374 -10.70 26.57 -9.57
CA ASN A 374 -10.52 27.46 -8.43
C ASN A 374 -11.50 28.66 -8.41
N ASP A 375 -12.20 28.91 -9.53
CA ASP A 375 -13.24 29.93 -9.61
C ASP A 375 -14.56 29.41 -8.99
N TYR A 376 -15.11 30.19 -8.03
CA TYR A 376 -16.33 29.82 -7.31
C TYR A 376 -17.55 29.65 -8.23
N ASP A 377 -17.78 30.61 -9.13
CA ASP A 377 -18.98 30.61 -9.98
C ASP A 377 -18.91 29.47 -11.02
N GLN A 378 -17.73 29.25 -11.58
CA GLN A 378 -17.47 28.11 -12.47
C GLN A 378 -17.71 26.78 -11.74
N LEU A 379 -17.16 26.61 -10.55
CA LEU A 379 -17.32 25.40 -9.75
C LEU A 379 -18.78 25.09 -9.42
N VAL A 380 -19.53 26.09 -8.96
CA VAL A 380 -20.97 25.98 -8.68
C VAL A 380 -21.77 25.67 -9.95
N SER A 381 -21.40 26.26 -11.10
CA SER A 381 -22.02 25.97 -12.38
C SER A 381 -21.81 24.50 -12.79
N VAL A 382 -20.58 23.98 -12.70
CA VAL A 382 -20.27 22.58 -13.02
C VAL A 382 -21.01 21.63 -12.08
N MET A 383 -21.06 21.92 -10.78
CA MET A 383 -21.81 21.10 -9.80
C MET A 383 -23.28 20.96 -10.21
N LYS A 384 -23.94 22.08 -10.55
CA LYS A 384 -25.35 22.09 -10.99
C LYS A 384 -25.53 21.30 -12.29
N GLN A 385 -24.64 21.45 -13.27
CA GLN A 385 -24.69 20.74 -14.56
C GLN A 385 -24.52 19.22 -14.36
N THR A 386 -23.73 18.80 -13.37
CA THR A 386 -23.53 17.38 -13.06
C THR A 386 -24.56 16.81 -12.07
N GLY A 387 -25.57 17.60 -11.67
CA GLY A 387 -26.64 17.19 -10.77
C GLY A 387 -26.26 17.16 -9.29
N ILE A 388 -25.13 17.76 -8.92
CA ILE A 388 -24.68 17.89 -7.55
C ILE A 388 -25.33 19.13 -6.92
N ASN A 389 -25.95 18.99 -5.73
CA ASN A 389 -26.49 20.13 -4.99
C ASN A 389 -25.37 20.91 -4.26
N PRO A 390 -25.04 22.15 -4.64
CA PRO A 390 -23.98 22.92 -3.99
C PRO A 390 -24.20 23.15 -2.49
N GLU A 391 -25.47 23.20 -2.01
CA GLU A 391 -25.76 23.44 -0.59
C GLU A 391 -25.20 22.34 0.32
N THR A 392 -25.10 21.11 -0.17
CA THR A 392 -24.51 19.99 0.58
C THR A 392 -22.99 20.08 0.73
N PHE A 393 -22.36 21.03 0.01
CA PHE A 393 -20.91 21.29 0.03
C PHE A 393 -20.56 22.67 0.59
N SER A 394 -21.42 23.25 1.43
CA SER A 394 -21.30 24.64 1.90
C SER A 394 -19.93 24.96 2.53
N MET A 395 -19.39 24.08 3.36
CA MET A 395 -18.06 24.26 3.99
C MET A 395 -16.95 24.25 2.93
N TYR A 396 -17.01 23.34 1.97
CA TYR A 396 -16.04 23.25 0.89
C TYR A 396 -16.10 24.49 -0.01
N LEU A 397 -17.28 24.89 -0.45
CA LEU A 397 -17.51 26.06 -1.30
C LEU A 397 -17.15 27.39 -0.59
N GLN A 398 -17.15 27.43 0.74
CA GLN A 398 -16.73 28.60 1.50
C GLN A 398 -15.27 28.97 1.20
N ALA A 399 -14.36 27.99 1.03
CA ALA A 399 -12.97 28.26 0.69
C ALA A 399 -12.86 28.99 -0.67
N PHE A 400 -13.59 28.53 -1.67
CA PHE A 400 -13.60 29.13 -3.02
C PHE A 400 -14.24 30.52 -3.02
N LYS A 401 -15.34 30.68 -2.29
CA LYS A 401 -16.06 31.97 -2.19
C LYS A 401 -15.19 33.09 -1.62
N TYR A 402 -14.26 32.75 -0.74
CA TYR A 402 -13.36 33.72 -0.10
C TYR A 402 -11.95 33.73 -0.69
N GLY A 403 -11.75 33.07 -1.81
CA GLY A 403 -10.51 33.09 -2.58
C GLY A 403 -9.58 31.93 -2.27
N ILE A 404 -9.44 31.04 -3.25
CA ILE A 404 -8.44 29.97 -3.26
C ILE A 404 -7.53 30.17 -4.48
N PRO A 405 -6.21 29.96 -4.37
CA PRO A 405 -5.32 30.13 -5.52
C PRO A 405 -5.61 29.08 -6.60
N PRO A 406 -5.15 29.30 -7.86
CA PRO A 406 -5.03 28.23 -8.83
C PRO A 406 -4.28 27.06 -8.23
N GLU A 407 -4.82 25.85 -8.36
CA GLU A 407 -4.29 24.68 -7.69
C GLU A 407 -4.41 23.41 -8.52
N GLY A 408 -3.65 22.41 -8.14
CA GLY A 408 -3.74 21.08 -8.66
C GLY A 408 -3.17 20.07 -7.68
N GLY A 409 -3.58 18.82 -7.82
CA GLY A 409 -3.11 17.79 -6.91
C GLY A 409 -3.42 16.38 -7.39
N PHE A 410 -2.94 15.44 -6.62
CA PHE A 410 -2.93 14.03 -6.97
C PHE A 410 -3.01 13.13 -5.74
N SER A 411 -3.28 11.86 -5.99
CA SER A 411 -3.35 10.81 -4.98
C SER A 411 -2.68 9.53 -5.46
N PHE A 412 -1.69 9.05 -4.74
CA PHE A 412 -1.06 7.74 -4.95
C PHE A 412 -1.73 6.66 -4.09
N GLY A 413 -1.96 5.47 -4.66
CA GLY A 413 -2.41 4.31 -3.91
C GLY A 413 -1.23 3.52 -3.31
N LEU A 414 -1.11 3.49 -1.98
CA LEU A 414 0.01 2.82 -1.29
C LEU A 414 0.06 1.32 -1.60
N GLU A 415 -1.08 0.63 -1.54
CA GLU A 415 -1.19 -0.80 -1.83
C GLU A 415 -0.86 -1.12 -3.29
N ARG A 416 -1.28 -0.25 -4.24
CA ARG A 416 -1.00 -0.44 -5.67
C ARG A 416 0.49 -0.36 -5.98
N ILE A 417 1.19 0.63 -5.40
CA ILE A 417 2.64 0.76 -5.57
C ILE A 417 3.35 -0.45 -4.94
N THR A 418 2.97 -0.82 -3.71
CA THR A 418 3.53 -2.00 -3.02
C THR A 418 3.35 -3.27 -3.84
N MET A 419 2.14 -3.48 -4.36
CA MET A 419 1.80 -4.62 -5.21
C MET A 419 2.72 -4.69 -6.44
N LYS A 420 2.93 -3.57 -7.14
CA LYS A 420 3.74 -3.52 -8.35
C LYS A 420 5.25 -3.54 -8.10
N MET A 421 5.70 -3.03 -6.96
CA MET A 421 7.10 -3.12 -6.54
C MET A 421 7.53 -4.56 -6.27
N LEU A 422 6.61 -5.39 -5.77
CA LEU A 422 6.87 -6.77 -5.33
C LEU A 422 6.24 -7.83 -6.23
N ASP A 423 5.63 -7.41 -7.33
CA ASP A 423 4.89 -8.27 -8.29
C ASP A 423 3.89 -9.22 -7.61
N LEU A 424 3.14 -8.69 -6.63
CA LEU A 424 2.11 -9.45 -5.93
C LEU A 424 0.92 -9.70 -6.86
N ALA A 425 0.37 -10.90 -6.81
CA ALA A 425 -0.73 -11.30 -7.67
C ALA A 425 -2.06 -10.60 -7.31
N ASN A 426 -2.22 -10.17 -6.04
CA ASN A 426 -3.45 -9.59 -5.55
C ASN A 426 -3.16 -8.45 -4.56
N ILE A 427 -3.87 -7.33 -4.73
CA ILE A 427 -3.72 -6.15 -3.86
C ILE A 427 -4.00 -6.44 -2.38
N ARG A 428 -4.82 -7.47 -2.08
CA ARG A 428 -5.10 -7.91 -0.71
C ARG A 428 -3.85 -8.35 0.04
N GLU A 429 -2.83 -8.82 -0.67
CA GLU A 429 -1.54 -9.18 -0.09
C GLU A 429 -0.78 -7.95 0.43
N ALA A 430 -0.99 -6.79 -0.21
CA ALA A 430 -0.40 -5.51 0.17
C ALA A 430 -1.19 -4.76 1.27
N SER A 431 -2.26 -5.33 1.81
CA SER A 431 -2.98 -4.79 2.96
C SER A 431 -2.77 -5.67 4.19
N LEU A 432 -2.52 -5.06 5.37
CA LEU A 432 -2.40 -5.79 6.64
C LEU A 432 -3.67 -6.60 6.92
N PHE A 433 -4.82 -5.95 6.84
CA PHE A 433 -6.14 -6.55 7.04
C PHE A 433 -7.09 -6.02 5.95
N PRO A 434 -7.14 -6.66 4.77
CA PRO A 434 -7.91 -6.15 3.64
C PRO A 434 -9.42 -6.18 3.92
N ARG A 435 -10.10 -5.12 3.47
CA ARG A 435 -11.56 -4.99 3.47
C ARG A 435 -12.06 -5.10 2.04
N ASP A 436 -13.04 -5.94 1.81
CA ASP A 436 -13.69 -6.11 0.51
C ASP A 436 -15.15 -6.56 0.68
N MET A 437 -15.83 -6.84 -0.43
CA MET A 437 -17.24 -7.27 -0.42
C MET A 437 -17.53 -8.55 0.36
N GLU A 438 -16.52 -9.38 0.59
CA GLU A 438 -16.68 -10.69 1.27
C GLU A 438 -16.10 -10.71 2.67
N ARG A 439 -15.35 -9.66 3.05
CA ARG A 439 -14.57 -9.63 4.28
C ARG A 439 -14.54 -8.24 4.93
N VAL A 440 -14.79 -8.25 6.24
CA VAL A 440 -14.34 -7.19 7.15
C VAL A 440 -13.16 -7.74 7.96
N ASP A 441 -13.33 -8.28 9.15
CA ASP A 441 -12.25 -8.99 9.87
C ASP A 441 -12.19 -10.48 9.46
N GLU A 442 -13.36 -11.09 9.28
CA GLU A 442 -13.56 -12.46 8.84
C GLU A 442 -14.39 -12.49 7.56
N ARG A 443 -14.28 -13.58 6.80
CA ARG A 443 -15.18 -13.77 5.65
C ARG A 443 -16.62 -13.94 6.16
N PHE A 444 -17.54 -13.24 5.53
CA PHE A 444 -18.97 -13.30 5.89
C PHE A 444 -19.57 -14.71 5.80
N SER A 445 -19.09 -15.53 4.85
CA SER A 445 -19.49 -16.93 4.71
C SER A 445 -19.08 -17.80 5.90
N VAL A 446 -17.95 -17.50 6.57
CA VAL A 446 -17.45 -18.20 7.75
C VAL A 446 -18.13 -17.69 9.02
N ALA A 447 -18.33 -16.39 9.13
CA ALA A 447 -18.96 -15.76 10.29
C ALA A 447 -20.47 -16.02 10.40
N GLY A 448 -21.10 -16.66 9.41
CA GLY A 448 -22.53 -16.89 9.38
C GLY A 448 -23.36 -15.60 9.31
N GLN A 449 -22.72 -14.46 9.03
CA GLN A 449 -23.38 -13.17 8.92
C GLN A 449 -24.14 -13.11 7.59
N LYS A 450 -25.49 -13.07 7.68
CA LYS A 450 -26.30 -12.66 6.53
C LYS A 450 -26.11 -11.16 6.32
N PRO A 451 -26.06 -10.68 5.05
CA PRO A 451 -26.02 -9.25 4.80
C PRO A 451 -27.19 -8.59 5.55
N ALA A 452 -26.91 -7.54 6.31
CA ALA A 452 -27.94 -6.74 6.92
C ALA A 452 -28.92 -6.32 5.82
N LYS A 453 -30.24 -6.43 6.07
CA LYS A 453 -31.23 -5.87 5.15
C LYS A 453 -31.00 -4.37 5.15
N THR A 454 -30.24 -3.90 4.19
CA THR A 454 -30.10 -2.46 3.97
C THR A 454 -31.37 -1.98 3.27
N ASP A 455 -32.16 -1.18 3.96
CA ASP A 455 -33.19 -0.33 3.35
C ASP A 455 -32.52 0.80 2.56
N LEU A 456 -31.57 0.44 1.71
CA LEU A 456 -31.00 1.36 0.73
C LEU A 456 -32.06 1.55 -0.37
N PRO A 457 -32.41 2.78 -0.73
CA PRO A 457 -33.30 3.02 -1.87
C PRO A 457 -32.65 2.39 -3.12
N LYS A 458 -33.35 1.47 -3.74
CA LYS A 458 -32.95 0.88 -5.01
C LYS A 458 -32.73 2.03 -6.00
N THR A 459 -31.50 2.26 -6.39
CA THR A 459 -31.19 3.17 -7.49
C THR A 459 -31.99 2.72 -8.70
N SER A 460 -32.88 3.58 -9.18
CA SER A 460 -33.70 3.36 -10.34
C SER A 460 -32.82 3.20 -11.59
N LYS A 461 -32.52 1.94 -11.95
CA LYS A 461 -32.19 1.62 -13.34
C LYS A 461 -33.47 1.75 -14.15
N GLN A 462 -33.81 2.94 -14.56
CA GLN A 462 -34.78 3.16 -15.66
C GLN A 462 -34.49 4.50 -16.33
N ALA A 463 -33.74 4.45 -17.41
CA ALA A 463 -33.92 5.23 -18.60
C ALA A 463 -33.00 4.69 -19.69
N LYS A 464 -33.39 3.56 -20.29
CA LYS A 464 -33.06 3.26 -21.68
C LYS A 464 -34.34 2.95 -22.39
N LYS A 465 -34.81 3.91 -23.16
CA LYS A 465 -35.44 3.74 -24.46
C LYS A 465 -35.13 4.96 -25.27
#